data_af9f3aeab9d4e5a6afdbd0f0df93c2b8
#
_entry.id   af9f3aeab9d4e5a6afdbd0f0df93c2b8
#
_cell.length_a   1.000
_cell.length_b   1.000
_cell.length_c   1.000
_cell.angle_alpha   90.00
_cell.angle_beta   90.00
_cell.angle_gamma   90.00
#
_symmetry.space_group_name_H-M   'P 1'
#
loop_
_entity.id
_entity.type
_entity.pdbx_description
1 polymer ?
#
loop_
_entity_poly.entity_id
_entity_poly.type
_entity_poly.pdbx_seq_one_letter_code
_entity_poly.pdbx_strand_id
1 'polypeptide(L)'
;MTTKPDPRGIRNNNPGNLRRTKDPWQGLAETQTDTAFFVFKSPVYGIRALARVLIAYQDDHNLRTIRQIIGRWAPVSENDTVAYTKAVSEDTGFAPDVELDLHKYEHLKAVACAIIHFENGKQPYTAAQIDKALVLSGVEPPAKNLQQSRTVKGGQAATAATVGLGALESVRDSLDPARDTLQTLVPYLDIAKWLLLAITLIGVGIMIWARIDDSRKGLR
;
A
#
# COMPACT_ATOMS: atom_id res chain seq x y z
N MET A 1 -13.49 30.40 13.87
CA MET A 1 -12.60 30.24 12.69
C MET A 1 -13.37 29.43 11.66
N THR A 2 -13.81 30.02 10.56
CA THR A 2 -14.48 29.33 9.46
C THR A 2 -13.41 28.56 8.68
N THR A 3 -13.37 27.25 8.80
CA THR A 3 -12.48 26.44 7.97
C THR A 3 -12.89 26.57 6.51
N LYS A 4 -11.93 26.89 5.63
CA LYS A 4 -12.16 26.91 4.19
C LYS A 4 -12.70 25.55 3.75
N PRO A 5 -13.78 25.49 2.95
CA PRO A 5 -14.34 24.23 2.50
C PRO A 5 -13.31 23.43 1.69
N ASP A 6 -13.38 22.10 1.77
CA ASP A 6 -12.51 21.22 0.98
C ASP A 6 -12.59 21.53 -0.52
N PRO A 7 -11.49 21.35 -1.27
CA PRO A 7 -11.48 21.45 -2.73
C PRO A 7 -12.59 20.61 -3.38
N ARG A 8 -13.04 21.05 -4.55
CA ARG A 8 -14.15 20.43 -5.29
C ARG A 8 -13.91 18.94 -5.56
N GLY A 9 -12.70 18.58 -5.94
CA GLY A 9 -12.32 17.19 -6.20
C GLY A 9 -12.48 16.30 -4.96
N ILE A 10 -12.13 16.81 -3.77
CA ILE A 10 -12.29 16.07 -2.51
C ILE A 10 -13.75 15.90 -2.15
N ARG A 11 -14.55 16.99 -2.25
CA ARG A 11 -16.00 16.95 -1.94
C ARG A 11 -16.77 15.99 -2.85
N ASN A 12 -16.36 15.86 -4.10
CA ASN A 12 -16.98 14.99 -5.10
C ASN A 12 -16.44 13.57 -5.07
N ASN A 13 -15.51 13.23 -4.17
CA ASN A 13 -14.75 11.98 -4.22
C ASN A 13 -14.11 11.74 -5.61
N ASN A 14 -13.75 12.80 -6.31
CA ASN A 14 -13.22 12.85 -7.68
C ASN A 14 -11.91 13.65 -7.69
N PRO A 15 -10.83 13.12 -7.07
CA PRO A 15 -9.64 13.93 -6.81
C PRO A 15 -8.86 14.33 -8.07
N GLY A 16 -9.12 13.70 -9.21
CA GLY A 16 -8.61 14.11 -10.51
C GLY A 16 -9.52 15.09 -11.25
N ASN A 17 -10.58 15.59 -10.65
CA ASN A 17 -11.53 16.52 -11.29
C ASN A 17 -12.00 16.05 -12.69
N LEU A 18 -12.32 14.74 -12.82
CA LEU A 18 -12.83 14.19 -14.07
C LEU A 18 -14.15 14.85 -14.44
N ARG A 19 -14.18 15.46 -15.64
CA ARG A 19 -15.37 16.13 -16.19
C ARG A 19 -16.46 15.11 -16.52
N ARG A 20 -17.70 15.51 -16.37
CA ARG A 20 -18.86 14.66 -16.74
C ARG A 20 -18.90 14.43 -18.25
N THR A 21 -18.97 13.17 -18.58
CA THR A 21 -19.16 12.65 -19.93
C THR A 21 -20.32 11.63 -19.92
N LYS A 22 -20.48 10.85 -20.98
CA LYS A 22 -21.41 9.72 -21.01
C LYS A 22 -20.77 8.42 -20.51
N ASP A 23 -19.52 8.46 -20.06
CA ASP A 23 -18.79 7.26 -19.63
C ASP A 23 -19.40 6.66 -18.36
N PRO A 24 -19.70 5.35 -18.36
CA PRO A 24 -20.31 4.65 -17.23
C PRO A 24 -19.25 4.23 -16.22
N TRP A 25 -18.68 5.20 -15.50
CA TRP A 25 -17.67 4.90 -14.50
C TRP A 25 -18.21 4.00 -13.38
N GLN A 26 -17.43 3.02 -12.97
CA GLN A 26 -17.72 2.21 -11.79
C GLN A 26 -17.69 3.08 -10.52
N GLY A 27 -18.71 2.92 -9.67
CA GLY A 27 -18.78 3.60 -8.38
C GLY A 27 -19.22 5.06 -8.45
N LEU A 28 -19.90 5.47 -9.50
CA LEU A 28 -20.61 6.75 -9.51
C LEU A 28 -21.63 6.83 -8.38
N ALA A 29 -21.77 7.99 -7.76
CA ALA A 29 -22.85 8.25 -6.84
C ALA A 29 -24.20 8.21 -7.58
N GLU A 30 -25.25 7.78 -6.89
CA GLU A 30 -26.62 7.71 -7.47
C GLU A 30 -27.09 9.08 -7.91
N THR A 31 -26.80 10.11 -7.11
CA THR A 31 -27.11 11.49 -7.44
C THR A 31 -25.82 12.23 -7.80
N GLN A 32 -25.77 12.74 -9.03
CA GLN A 32 -24.68 13.54 -9.54
C GLN A 32 -24.97 15.03 -9.22
N THR A 33 -24.59 15.43 -8.02
CA THR A 33 -24.88 16.79 -7.49
C THR A 33 -24.04 17.90 -8.14
N ASP A 34 -22.98 17.54 -8.85
CA ASP A 34 -22.13 18.47 -9.59
C ASP A 34 -22.46 18.44 -11.08
N THR A 35 -22.67 19.60 -11.68
CA THR A 35 -23.06 19.72 -13.10
C THR A 35 -21.91 19.50 -14.08
N ALA A 36 -20.67 19.76 -13.67
CA ALA A 36 -19.49 19.74 -14.53
C ALA A 36 -18.58 18.54 -14.30
N PHE A 37 -18.53 18.01 -13.08
CA PHE A 37 -17.64 16.94 -12.69
C PHE A 37 -18.40 15.72 -12.15
N PHE A 38 -17.83 14.54 -12.34
CA PHE A 38 -18.39 13.34 -11.74
C PHE A 38 -18.34 13.38 -10.22
N VAL A 39 -19.35 12.77 -9.58
CA VAL A 39 -19.39 12.51 -8.14
C VAL A 39 -19.32 11.00 -7.92
N PHE A 40 -18.35 10.54 -7.14
CA PHE A 40 -18.20 9.10 -6.83
C PHE A 40 -18.70 8.77 -5.42
N LYS A 41 -19.09 7.50 -5.22
CA LYS A 41 -19.56 6.99 -3.91
C LYS A 41 -18.47 7.05 -2.83
N SER A 42 -17.20 6.94 -3.24
CA SER A 42 -16.05 7.08 -2.34
C SER A 42 -14.80 7.51 -3.10
N PRO A 43 -13.78 8.05 -2.40
CA PRO A 43 -12.51 8.45 -3.02
C PRO A 43 -11.83 7.32 -3.80
N VAL A 44 -11.96 6.07 -3.34
CA VAL A 44 -11.37 4.90 -4.00
C VAL A 44 -11.84 4.78 -5.45
N TYR A 45 -13.12 5.01 -5.73
CA TYR A 45 -13.64 4.95 -7.09
C TYR A 45 -13.20 6.14 -7.95
N GLY A 46 -13.09 7.34 -7.37
CA GLY A 46 -12.56 8.50 -8.10
C GLY A 46 -11.08 8.34 -8.43
N ILE A 47 -10.27 7.83 -7.50
CA ILE A 47 -8.85 7.51 -7.74
C ILE A 47 -8.73 6.38 -8.78
N ARG A 48 -9.58 5.35 -8.70
CA ARG A 48 -9.65 4.31 -9.72
C ARG A 48 -9.93 4.89 -11.11
N ALA A 49 -10.89 5.80 -11.22
CA ALA A 49 -11.23 6.44 -12.49
C ALA A 49 -10.06 7.24 -13.05
N LEU A 50 -9.38 8.04 -12.21
CA LEU A 50 -8.14 8.73 -12.57
C LEU A 50 -7.09 7.73 -13.10
N ALA A 51 -6.81 6.66 -12.37
CA ALA A 51 -5.85 5.64 -12.76
C ALA A 51 -6.20 5.01 -14.12
N ARG A 52 -7.48 4.70 -14.36
CA ARG A 52 -7.95 4.15 -15.64
C ARG A 52 -7.78 5.12 -16.81
N VAL A 53 -8.00 6.43 -16.60
CA VAL A 53 -7.72 7.44 -17.62
C VAL A 53 -6.22 7.49 -17.95
N LEU A 54 -5.36 7.45 -16.93
CA LEU A 54 -3.92 7.47 -17.14
C LEU A 54 -3.44 6.23 -17.90
N ILE A 55 -3.95 5.04 -17.56
CA ILE A 55 -3.66 3.80 -18.30
C ILE A 55 -4.12 3.92 -19.75
N ALA A 56 -5.35 4.41 -19.99
CA ALA A 56 -5.85 4.61 -21.34
C ALA A 56 -5.02 5.62 -22.15
N TYR A 57 -4.43 6.64 -21.51
CA TYR A 57 -3.50 7.54 -22.18
C TYR A 57 -2.26 6.80 -22.71
N GLN A 58 -1.75 5.83 -21.97
CA GLN A 58 -0.65 4.98 -22.47
C GLN A 58 -1.13 4.02 -23.56
N ASP A 59 -2.22 3.29 -23.32
CA ASP A 59 -2.64 2.18 -24.17
C ASP A 59 -3.21 2.66 -25.51
N ASP A 60 -4.09 3.68 -25.47
CA ASP A 60 -4.82 4.14 -26.65
C ASP A 60 -4.09 5.26 -27.40
N HIS A 61 -3.20 6.00 -26.71
CA HIS A 61 -2.57 7.20 -27.25
C HIS A 61 -1.04 7.19 -27.20
N ASN A 62 -0.43 6.14 -26.64
CA ASN A 62 1.02 6.00 -26.46
C ASN A 62 1.69 7.17 -25.70
N LEU A 63 0.95 7.79 -24.76
CA LEU A 63 1.48 8.86 -23.92
C LEU A 63 2.19 8.25 -22.72
N ARG A 64 3.51 8.30 -22.72
CA ARG A 64 4.36 7.60 -21.74
C ARG A 64 5.21 8.53 -20.89
N THR A 65 5.25 9.82 -21.16
CA THR A 65 6.06 10.78 -20.39
C THR A 65 5.16 11.73 -19.61
N ILE A 66 5.65 12.28 -18.49
CA ILE A 66 4.90 13.27 -17.72
C ILE A 66 4.44 14.43 -18.61
N ARG A 67 5.33 14.93 -19.47
CA ARG A 67 5.00 16.02 -20.42
C ARG A 67 3.81 15.67 -21.31
N GLN A 68 3.82 14.46 -21.90
CA GLN A 68 2.73 14.02 -22.76
C GLN A 68 1.43 13.82 -22.00
N ILE A 69 1.50 13.15 -20.84
CA ILE A 69 0.35 12.86 -19.98
C ILE A 69 -0.29 14.16 -19.53
N ILE A 70 0.47 15.09 -18.96
CA ILE A 70 -0.05 16.37 -18.46
C ILE A 70 -0.49 17.28 -19.60
N GLY A 71 0.19 17.25 -20.75
CA GLY A 71 -0.24 17.98 -21.94
C GLY A 71 -1.63 17.59 -22.42
N ARG A 72 -2.03 16.33 -22.28
CA ARG A 72 -3.38 15.85 -22.58
C ARG A 72 -4.36 16.07 -21.40
N TRP A 73 -3.89 15.90 -20.16
CA TRP A 73 -4.71 16.08 -18.96
C TRP A 73 -5.16 17.51 -18.75
N ALA A 74 -4.26 18.46 -18.95
CA ALA A 74 -4.43 19.88 -18.72
C ALA A 74 -3.86 20.67 -19.90
N PRO A 75 -4.60 20.77 -21.02
CA PRO A 75 -4.11 21.44 -22.23
C PRO A 75 -3.79 22.93 -22.00
N VAL A 76 -2.80 23.45 -22.70
CA VAL A 76 -2.34 24.86 -22.63
C VAL A 76 -3.44 25.89 -22.90
N SER A 77 -4.50 25.52 -23.59
CA SER A 77 -5.66 26.39 -23.82
C SER A 77 -6.46 26.70 -22.56
N GLU A 78 -6.36 25.87 -21.53
CA GLU A 78 -7.13 25.98 -20.29
C GLU A 78 -6.26 26.10 -19.03
N ASN A 79 -4.94 25.79 -19.12
CA ASN A 79 -4.07 25.65 -17.96
C ASN A 79 -2.64 26.13 -18.24
N ASP A 80 -1.90 26.44 -17.17
CA ASP A 80 -0.44 26.51 -17.22
C ASP A 80 0.15 25.09 -17.20
N THR A 81 0.14 24.44 -18.34
CA THR A 81 0.63 23.06 -18.55
C THR A 81 2.11 22.94 -18.20
N VAL A 82 2.91 24.00 -18.39
CA VAL A 82 4.35 23.99 -18.07
C VAL A 82 4.55 23.92 -16.54
N ALA A 83 3.86 24.78 -15.80
CA ALA A 83 3.91 24.77 -14.33
C ALA A 83 3.38 23.43 -13.77
N TYR A 84 2.31 22.89 -14.36
CA TYR A 84 1.75 21.59 -13.95
C TYR A 84 2.74 20.44 -14.22
N THR A 85 3.32 20.39 -15.42
CA THR A 85 4.34 19.38 -15.76
C THR A 85 5.51 19.43 -14.80
N LYS A 86 6.00 20.63 -14.48
CA LYS A 86 7.07 20.83 -13.50
C LYS A 86 6.70 20.30 -12.11
N ALA A 87 5.53 20.69 -11.61
CA ALA A 87 5.06 20.26 -10.29
C ALA A 87 4.92 18.72 -10.18
N VAL A 88 4.34 18.08 -11.21
CA VAL A 88 4.23 16.61 -11.25
C VAL A 88 5.60 15.95 -11.33
N SER A 89 6.53 16.52 -12.09
CA SER A 89 7.90 16.01 -12.19
C SER A 89 8.63 16.10 -10.84
N GLU A 90 8.48 17.20 -10.13
CA GLU A 90 9.05 17.41 -8.79
C GLU A 90 8.45 16.44 -7.76
N ASP A 91 7.12 16.29 -7.73
CA ASP A 91 6.41 15.42 -6.79
C ASP A 91 6.70 13.93 -7.03
N THR A 92 6.87 13.51 -8.29
CA THR A 92 7.15 12.10 -8.63
C THR A 92 8.63 11.75 -8.58
N GLY A 93 9.52 12.73 -8.73
CA GLY A 93 10.96 12.54 -8.93
C GLY A 93 11.34 12.03 -10.34
N PHE A 94 10.38 11.92 -11.27
CA PHE A 94 10.66 11.54 -12.67
C PHE A 94 10.89 12.79 -13.51
N ALA A 95 11.94 12.78 -14.36
CA ALA A 95 12.13 13.87 -15.31
C ALA A 95 10.96 13.91 -16.33
N PRO A 96 10.60 15.11 -16.86
CA PRO A 96 9.40 15.31 -17.69
C PRO A 96 9.31 14.42 -18.94
N ASP A 97 10.45 14.02 -19.49
CA ASP A 97 10.56 13.31 -20.75
C ASP A 97 11.03 11.84 -20.60
N VAL A 98 11.16 11.35 -19.36
CA VAL A 98 11.46 9.94 -19.09
C VAL A 98 10.22 9.10 -19.38
N GLU A 99 10.43 7.99 -20.11
CA GLU A 99 9.37 7.03 -20.38
C GLU A 99 8.93 6.30 -19.11
N LEU A 100 7.64 6.31 -18.86
CA LEU A 100 6.96 5.61 -17.79
C LEU A 100 6.18 4.43 -18.36
N ASP A 101 5.92 3.46 -17.51
CA ASP A 101 5.01 2.35 -17.78
C ASP A 101 3.89 2.39 -16.72
N LEU A 102 2.71 2.85 -17.11
CA LEU A 102 1.57 3.04 -16.22
C LEU A 102 0.87 1.72 -15.84
N HIS A 103 1.34 0.56 -16.34
CA HIS A 103 1.01 -0.74 -15.81
C HIS A 103 1.91 -1.14 -14.63
N LYS A 104 3.00 -0.40 -14.38
CA LYS A 104 3.81 -0.57 -13.16
C LYS A 104 3.23 0.26 -12.02
N TYR A 105 3.02 -0.41 -10.90
CA TYR A 105 2.43 0.19 -9.71
C TYR A 105 3.15 1.48 -9.26
N GLU A 106 4.47 1.48 -9.20
CA GLU A 106 5.26 2.63 -8.75
C GLU A 106 5.06 3.85 -9.65
N HIS A 107 5.04 3.65 -10.98
CA HIS A 107 4.85 4.72 -11.94
C HIS A 107 3.43 5.29 -11.87
N LEU A 108 2.42 4.41 -11.94
CA LEU A 108 1.03 4.82 -11.88
C LEU A 108 0.69 5.52 -10.55
N LYS A 109 1.15 4.95 -9.45
CA LYS A 109 0.93 5.54 -8.11
C LYS A 109 1.53 6.92 -8.00
N ALA A 110 2.79 7.08 -8.40
CA ALA A 110 3.48 8.35 -8.33
C ALA A 110 2.74 9.44 -9.13
N VAL A 111 2.41 9.16 -10.40
CA VAL A 111 1.73 10.11 -11.28
C VAL A 111 0.31 10.43 -10.77
N ALA A 112 -0.45 9.42 -10.35
CA ALA A 112 -1.80 9.65 -9.81
C ALA A 112 -1.78 10.49 -8.53
N CYS A 113 -0.86 10.22 -7.60
CA CYS A 113 -0.71 10.99 -6.37
C CYS A 113 -0.29 12.45 -6.64
N ALA A 114 0.63 12.68 -7.57
CA ALA A 114 1.07 14.02 -7.95
C ALA A 114 -0.07 14.83 -8.59
N ILE A 115 -0.87 14.23 -9.47
CA ILE A 115 -2.06 14.86 -10.04
C ILE A 115 -3.05 15.21 -8.92
N ILE A 116 -3.34 14.29 -8.01
CA ILE A 116 -4.25 14.52 -6.87
C ILE A 116 -3.76 15.72 -6.03
N HIS A 117 -2.46 15.75 -5.74
CA HIS A 117 -1.84 16.82 -4.97
C HIS A 117 -1.98 18.17 -5.69
N PHE A 118 -1.66 18.23 -6.97
CA PHE A 118 -1.76 19.46 -7.76
C PHE A 118 -3.20 19.97 -7.85
N GLU A 119 -4.16 19.09 -8.18
CA GLU A 119 -5.58 19.44 -8.34
C GLU A 119 -6.25 19.94 -7.05
N ASN A 120 -5.80 19.44 -5.89
CA ASN A 120 -6.46 19.70 -4.62
C ASN A 120 -5.60 20.50 -3.62
N GLY A 121 -4.34 20.80 -3.95
CA GLY A 121 -3.38 21.45 -3.06
C GLY A 121 -3.01 20.63 -1.83
N LYS A 122 -3.41 19.36 -1.78
CA LYS A 122 -3.11 18.38 -0.72
C LYS A 122 -3.35 16.95 -1.18
N GLN A 123 -2.74 15.98 -0.48
CA GLN A 123 -2.98 14.55 -0.64
C GLN A 123 -3.62 13.99 0.63
N PRO A 124 -4.97 13.94 0.72
CA PRO A 124 -5.66 13.55 1.96
C PRO A 124 -5.87 12.04 2.09
N TYR A 125 -5.55 11.25 1.06
CA TYR A 125 -5.88 9.82 1.00
C TYR A 125 -4.77 8.96 1.60
N THR A 126 -5.16 7.94 2.36
CA THR A 126 -4.21 6.97 2.93
C THR A 126 -3.61 6.08 1.83
N ALA A 127 -2.43 5.52 2.10
CA ALA A 127 -1.81 4.55 1.20
C ALA A 127 -2.76 3.38 0.88
N ALA A 128 -3.50 2.89 1.87
CA ALA A 128 -4.46 1.80 1.69
C ALA A 128 -5.63 2.16 0.74
N GLN A 129 -6.11 3.40 0.76
CA GLN A 129 -7.14 3.88 -0.17
C GLN A 129 -6.61 3.96 -1.61
N ILE A 130 -5.37 4.46 -1.76
CA ILE A 130 -4.70 4.55 -3.07
C ILE A 130 -4.45 3.15 -3.61
N ASP A 131 -3.83 2.27 -2.82
CA ASP A 131 -3.50 0.90 -3.22
C ASP A 131 -4.75 0.13 -3.65
N LYS A 132 -5.85 0.24 -2.87
CA LYS A 132 -7.14 -0.36 -3.24
C LYS A 132 -7.68 0.17 -4.57
N ALA A 133 -7.53 1.47 -4.83
CA ALA A 133 -7.99 2.07 -6.08
C ALA A 133 -7.16 1.59 -7.28
N LEU A 134 -5.84 1.45 -7.12
CA LEU A 134 -4.95 0.95 -8.16
C LEU A 134 -5.21 -0.54 -8.46
N VAL A 135 -5.42 -1.37 -7.44
CA VAL A 135 -5.84 -2.78 -7.62
C VAL A 135 -7.16 -2.85 -8.42
N LEU A 136 -8.15 -2.03 -8.07
CA LEU A 136 -9.41 -1.95 -8.81
C LEU A 136 -9.25 -1.40 -10.25
N SER A 137 -8.15 -0.70 -10.54
CA SER A 137 -7.81 -0.26 -11.91
C SER A 137 -7.05 -1.33 -12.71
N GLY A 138 -6.64 -2.43 -12.09
CA GLY A 138 -5.91 -3.54 -12.70
C GLY A 138 -4.40 -3.51 -12.48
N VAL A 139 -3.90 -2.66 -11.57
CA VAL A 139 -2.46 -2.56 -11.26
C VAL A 139 -2.22 -2.89 -9.79
N GLU A 140 -1.60 -4.03 -9.55
CA GLU A 140 -1.35 -4.53 -8.19
C GLU A 140 -0.03 -3.98 -7.62
N PRO A 141 0.02 -3.70 -6.31
CA PRO A 141 1.27 -3.38 -5.65
C PRO A 141 2.23 -4.57 -5.74
N PRO A 142 3.55 -4.32 -5.74
CA PRO A 142 4.52 -5.40 -5.71
C PRO A 142 4.28 -6.31 -4.52
N ALA A 143 4.43 -7.62 -4.73
CA ALA A 143 4.27 -8.60 -3.68
C ALA A 143 5.16 -8.23 -2.48
N LYS A 144 4.56 -8.09 -1.31
CA LYS A 144 5.33 -7.84 -0.08
C LYS A 144 6.32 -8.98 0.08
N ASN A 145 7.60 -8.66 0.24
CA ASN A 145 8.61 -9.68 0.54
C ASN A 145 8.25 -10.32 1.90
N LEU A 146 7.70 -11.54 1.85
CA LEU A 146 7.24 -12.28 3.03
C LEU A 146 8.35 -12.44 4.07
N GLN A 147 9.61 -12.51 3.64
CA GLN A 147 10.77 -12.62 4.54
C GLN A 147 10.98 -11.36 5.40
N GLN A 148 10.51 -10.19 4.94
CA GLN A 148 10.58 -8.94 5.70
C GLN A 148 9.34 -8.69 6.57
N SER A 149 8.29 -9.48 6.42
CA SER A 149 7.08 -9.37 7.24
C SER A 149 7.38 -9.66 8.70
N ARG A 150 6.93 -8.78 9.60
CA ARG A 150 7.00 -9.00 11.06
C ARG A 150 6.34 -10.33 11.47
N THR A 151 5.26 -10.70 10.78
CA THR A 151 4.53 -11.95 11.01
C THR A 151 5.39 -13.16 10.67
N VAL A 152 6.10 -13.15 9.53
CA VAL A 152 6.99 -14.24 9.12
C VAL A 152 8.20 -14.33 10.05
N LYS A 153 8.82 -13.19 10.42
CA LYS A 153 9.93 -13.17 11.39
C LYS A 153 9.53 -13.72 12.75
N GLY A 154 8.34 -13.35 13.26
CA GLY A 154 7.79 -13.90 14.50
C GLY A 154 7.53 -15.41 14.40
N GLY A 155 6.94 -15.86 13.29
CA GLY A 155 6.69 -17.28 13.03
C GLY A 155 7.97 -18.10 12.91
N GLN A 156 9.00 -17.60 12.23
CA GLN A 156 10.31 -18.26 12.11
C GLN A 156 11.01 -18.39 13.48
N ALA A 157 10.96 -17.34 14.31
CA ALA A 157 11.51 -17.41 15.67
C ALA A 157 10.77 -18.45 16.54
N ALA A 158 9.44 -18.50 16.45
CA ALA A 158 8.63 -19.47 17.17
C ALA A 158 8.91 -20.92 16.70
N THR A 159 9.04 -21.15 15.40
CA THR A 159 9.36 -22.46 14.82
C THR A 159 10.75 -22.93 15.25
N ALA A 160 11.75 -22.05 15.19
CA ALA A 160 13.13 -22.41 15.63
C ALA A 160 13.16 -22.78 17.12
N ALA A 161 12.43 -22.05 17.98
CA ALA A 161 12.33 -22.35 19.40
C ALA A 161 11.61 -23.69 19.65
N THR A 162 10.57 -24.02 18.89
CA THR A 162 9.83 -25.27 19.02
C THR A 162 10.69 -26.48 18.60
N VAL A 163 11.46 -26.36 17.52
CA VAL A 163 12.42 -27.38 17.09
C VAL A 163 13.50 -27.59 18.15
N GLY A 164 14.01 -26.50 18.75
CA GLY A 164 14.97 -26.56 19.85
C GLY A 164 14.43 -27.28 21.10
N LEU A 165 13.14 -27.08 21.43
CA LEU A 165 12.47 -27.80 22.53
C LEU A 165 12.42 -29.30 22.28
N GLY A 166 12.03 -29.71 21.06
CA GLY A 166 12.00 -31.13 20.69
C GLY A 166 13.39 -31.83 20.76
N ALA A 167 14.43 -31.09 20.31
CA ALA A 167 15.80 -31.56 20.42
C ALA A 167 16.27 -31.72 21.88
N LEU A 168 15.88 -30.75 22.76
CA LEU A 168 16.20 -30.82 24.19
C LEU A 168 15.52 -31.98 24.90
N GLU A 169 14.23 -32.28 24.59
CA GLU A 169 13.54 -33.45 25.15
C GLU A 169 14.22 -34.75 24.70
N SER A 170 14.60 -34.85 23.42
CA SER A 170 15.30 -36.02 22.88
C SER A 170 16.66 -36.25 23.56
N VAL A 171 17.40 -35.18 23.85
CA VAL A 171 18.66 -35.23 24.60
C VAL A 171 18.42 -35.67 26.05
N ARG A 172 17.39 -35.12 26.70
CA ARG A 172 17.01 -35.49 28.07
C ARG A 172 16.69 -36.97 28.19
N ASP A 173 15.85 -37.49 27.29
CA ASP A 173 15.49 -38.92 27.27
C ASP A 173 16.70 -39.81 27.03
N SER A 174 17.68 -39.37 26.24
CA SER A 174 18.93 -40.10 25.99
C SER A 174 19.86 -40.09 27.19
N LEU A 175 19.73 -39.11 28.09
CA LEU A 175 20.55 -39.00 29.31
C LEU A 175 19.91 -39.67 30.54
N ASP A 176 18.62 -40.06 30.46
CA ASP A 176 17.91 -40.73 31.56
C ASP A 176 18.62 -42.00 32.07
N PRO A 177 19.22 -42.89 31.23
CA PRO A 177 19.98 -44.06 31.69
C PRO A 177 21.27 -43.69 32.44
N ALA A 178 21.82 -42.50 32.19
CA ALA A 178 23.04 -41.98 32.81
C ALA A 178 22.76 -40.96 33.95
N ARG A 179 21.54 -40.92 34.43
CA ARG A 179 21.00 -39.86 35.32
C ARG A 179 21.80 -39.71 36.61
N ASP A 180 22.29 -40.81 37.18
CA ASP A 180 23.05 -40.77 38.42
C ASP A 180 24.42 -40.14 38.25
N THR A 181 24.99 -40.18 37.03
CA THR A 181 26.28 -39.57 36.68
C THR A 181 26.15 -38.12 36.19
N LEU A 182 24.97 -37.72 35.71
CA LEU A 182 24.71 -36.45 35.04
C LEU A 182 23.71 -35.57 35.79
N GLN A 183 23.39 -35.83 37.07
CA GLN A 183 22.44 -35.09 37.88
C GLN A 183 22.67 -33.55 37.87
N THR A 184 23.89 -33.12 37.64
CA THR A 184 24.22 -31.69 37.55
C THR A 184 23.74 -31.01 36.28
N LEU A 185 23.45 -31.76 35.20
CA LEU A 185 23.02 -31.17 33.90
C LEU A 185 21.50 -31.08 33.77
N VAL A 186 20.74 -31.87 34.47
CA VAL A 186 19.27 -31.89 34.40
C VAL A 186 18.65 -30.54 34.72
N PRO A 187 19.06 -29.75 35.75
CA PRO A 187 18.51 -28.44 36.02
C PRO A 187 18.71 -27.45 34.87
N TYR A 188 19.85 -27.54 34.17
CA TYR A 188 20.15 -26.64 33.04
C TYR A 188 19.28 -26.97 31.82
N LEU A 189 18.94 -28.23 31.59
CA LEU A 189 18.04 -28.64 30.52
C LEU A 189 16.61 -28.14 30.79
N ASP A 190 16.15 -28.15 32.03
CA ASP A 190 14.87 -27.61 32.41
C ASP A 190 14.82 -26.06 32.23
N ILE A 191 15.86 -25.35 32.63
CA ILE A 191 15.99 -23.91 32.39
C ILE A 191 15.94 -23.61 30.89
N ALA A 192 16.71 -24.34 30.07
CA ALA A 192 16.75 -24.13 28.63
C ALA A 192 15.38 -24.40 27.98
N LYS A 193 14.63 -25.37 28.43
CA LYS A 193 13.24 -25.66 28.01
C LYS A 193 12.34 -24.49 28.28
N TRP A 194 12.38 -23.90 29.46
CA TRP A 194 11.55 -22.73 29.80
C TRP A 194 11.94 -21.49 29.00
N LEU A 195 13.24 -21.27 28.72
CA LEU A 195 13.71 -20.19 27.87
C LEU A 195 13.20 -20.34 26.44
N LEU A 196 13.26 -21.51 25.86
CA LEU A 196 12.76 -21.79 24.51
C LEU A 196 11.23 -21.62 24.42
N LEU A 197 10.51 -22.07 25.47
CA LEU A 197 9.07 -21.85 25.55
C LEU A 197 8.73 -20.34 25.61
N ALA A 198 9.47 -19.56 26.38
CA ALA A 198 9.30 -18.11 26.47
C ALA A 198 9.55 -17.43 25.12
N ILE A 199 10.62 -17.81 24.40
CA ILE A 199 10.93 -17.31 23.06
C ILE A 199 9.80 -17.64 22.08
N THR A 200 9.26 -18.86 22.15
CA THR A 200 8.11 -19.27 21.30
C THR A 200 6.89 -18.39 21.57
N LEU A 201 6.55 -18.17 22.84
CA LEU A 201 5.41 -17.34 23.24
C LEU A 201 5.60 -15.89 22.81
N ILE A 202 6.80 -15.34 22.96
CA ILE A 202 7.14 -13.98 22.49
C ILE A 202 6.99 -13.91 20.96
N GLY A 203 7.49 -14.89 20.22
CA GLY A 203 7.37 -14.96 18.76
C GLY A 203 5.90 -14.98 18.30
N VAL A 204 5.06 -15.78 18.94
CA VAL A 204 3.62 -15.83 18.69
C VAL A 204 2.97 -14.48 19.06
N GLY A 205 3.33 -13.89 20.19
CA GLY A 205 2.83 -12.59 20.61
C GLY A 205 3.16 -11.46 19.60
N ILE A 206 4.39 -11.43 19.10
CA ILE A 206 4.82 -10.50 18.05
C ILE A 206 4.00 -10.72 16.77
N MET A 207 3.76 -11.97 16.38
CA MET A 207 2.97 -12.29 15.20
C MET A 207 1.52 -11.83 15.33
N ILE A 208 0.89 -12.09 16.47
CA ILE A 208 -0.49 -11.65 16.76
C ILE A 208 -0.56 -10.12 16.80
N TRP A 209 0.37 -9.48 17.52
CA TRP A 209 0.43 -8.02 17.61
C TRP A 209 0.62 -7.37 16.24
N ALA A 210 1.53 -7.89 15.41
CA ALA A 210 1.75 -7.40 14.06
C ALA A 210 0.49 -7.52 13.20
N ARG A 211 -0.27 -8.62 13.35
CA ARG A 211 -1.53 -8.83 12.62
C ARG A 211 -2.63 -7.83 13.05
N ILE A 212 -2.71 -7.55 14.35
CA ILE A 212 -3.66 -6.55 14.88
C ILE A 212 -3.26 -5.14 14.44
N ASP A 213 -1.97 -4.80 14.49
CA ASP A 213 -1.45 -3.50 14.06
C ASP A 213 -1.67 -3.26 12.55
N ASP A 214 -1.40 -4.27 11.72
CA ASP A 214 -1.67 -4.22 10.28
C ASP A 214 -3.17 -4.05 9.98
N SER A 215 -4.04 -4.73 10.75
CA SER A 215 -5.50 -4.58 10.63
C SER A 215 -5.97 -3.17 11.00
N ARG A 216 -5.43 -2.59 12.10
CA ARG A 216 -5.77 -1.23 12.54
C ARG A 216 -5.31 -0.16 11.55
N LYS A 217 -4.20 -0.39 10.85
CA LYS A 217 -3.66 0.52 9.84
C LYS A 217 -4.27 0.34 8.45
N GLY A 218 -5.24 -0.57 8.30
CA GLY A 218 -5.90 -0.82 7.01
C GLY A 218 -4.98 -1.39 5.94
N LEU A 219 -3.93 -2.12 6.34
CA LEU A 219 -2.93 -2.70 5.44
C LEU A 219 -3.34 -4.08 4.90
N ARG A 220 -4.62 -4.48 5.10
CA ARG A 220 -5.27 -5.67 4.55
C ARG A 220 -6.63 -5.36 3.97
#